data_c7cc7722abd6680f218f5bdb9b54c0b9
#
_entry.id   c7cc7722abd6680f218f5bdb9b54c0b9
#
_cell.length_a   1.000
_cell.length_b   1.000
_cell.length_c   1.000
_cell.angle_alpha   90.00
_cell.angle_beta   90.00
_cell.angle_gamma   90.00
#
_symmetry.space_group_name_H-M   'P 1'
#
loop_
_entity.id
_entity.type
_entity.pdbx_description
1 polymer ?
#
loop_
_entity_poly.entity_id
_entity_poly.type
_entity_poly.pdbx_seq_one_letter_code
_entity_poly.pdbx_strand_id
1 'polypeptide(L)'
;YFGMRSLFTDTVSELADLFIKELTEGIGDTGVRAGIMKLGTGHGGISDYEHAVIKAAARAQQATGAPIITHTEDGTGGPAQARALVEAGADPGKTVVGHMCGNARDLDYQLATLAYGVGIGYDRTGGNRLFNDITDDDRMDMAVALAERGYGSRIFWSQDSIATWLGRSWDGFRALPGAEHWKITRIGDYIVPGLRERGLSDADIDGMLVGNIAGLLGGA
;
A
#
# COMPACT_ATOMS: atom_id res chain seq x y z
N TYR A 1 13.47 -18.16 4.23
CA TYR A 1 13.17 -18.77 5.54
C TYR A 1 11.86 -19.55 5.55
N PHE A 2 10.87 -19.15 4.75
CA PHE A 2 9.56 -19.81 4.68
C PHE A 2 9.47 -20.93 3.64
N GLY A 3 10.32 -20.95 2.62
CA GLY A 3 10.21 -21.90 1.49
C GLY A 3 10.40 -23.39 1.84
N MET A 4 11.09 -23.72 2.93
CA MET A 4 11.28 -25.13 3.32
C MET A 4 10.20 -25.66 4.28
N ARG A 5 9.47 -24.81 4.99
CA ARG A 5 8.38 -25.22 5.88
C ARG A 5 7.11 -25.62 5.12
N SER A 6 6.86 -25.00 3.95
CA SER A 6 5.65 -25.25 3.16
C SER A 6 5.49 -26.68 2.64
N LEU A 7 6.52 -27.50 2.71
CA LEU A 7 6.47 -28.90 2.27
C LEU A 7 5.82 -29.84 3.28
N PHE A 8 5.61 -29.41 4.56
CA PHE A 8 5.22 -30.31 5.64
C PHE A 8 4.12 -29.77 6.56
N THR A 9 3.60 -28.55 6.34
CA THR A 9 2.69 -27.87 7.26
C THR A 9 1.59 -27.11 6.53
N ASP A 10 0.47 -26.86 7.20
CA ASP A 10 -0.56 -25.91 6.71
C ASP A 10 -0.03 -24.48 6.80
N THR A 11 0.71 -24.06 5.76
CA THR A 11 1.34 -22.74 5.67
C THR A 11 0.37 -21.60 5.92
N VAL A 12 -0.90 -21.74 5.49
CA VAL A 12 -1.91 -20.70 5.68
C VAL A 12 -2.26 -20.54 7.15
N SER A 13 -2.50 -21.63 7.86
CA SER A 13 -2.85 -21.58 9.28
C SER A 13 -1.68 -21.09 10.12
N GLU A 14 -0.46 -21.58 9.90
CA GLU A 14 0.72 -21.15 10.65
C GLU A 14 1.03 -19.66 10.46
N LEU A 15 0.91 -19.14 9.22
CA LEU A 15 1.09 -17.71 8.96
C LEU A 15 -0.02 -16.87 9.59
N ALA A 16 -1.27 -17.33 9.53
CA ALA A 16 -2.39 -16.63 10.16
C ALA A 16 -2.19 -16.55 11.68
N ASP A 17 -1.82 -17.67 12.32
CA ASP A 17 -1.56 -17.73 13.76
C ASP A 17 -0.41 -16.79 14.16
N LEU A 18 0.67 -16.74 13.35
CA LEU A 18 1.77 -15.83 13.57
C LEU A 18 1.30 -14.36 13.48
N PHE A 19 0.56 -14.00 12.44
CA PHE A 19 0.04 -12.64 12.29
C PHE A 19 -0.89 -12.25 13.43
N ILE A 20 -1.81 -13.14 13.82
CA ILE A 20 -2.72 -12.93 14.95
C ILE A 20 -1.91 -12.71 16.25
N LYS A 21 -0.92 -13.57 16.51
CA LYS A 21 -0.06 -13.46 17.67
C LYS A 21 0.67 -12.12 17.73
N GLU A 22 1.30 -11.71 16.64
CA GLU A 22 2.04 -10.44 16.59
C GLU A 22 1.12 -9.21 16.74
N LEU A 23 -0.12 -9.30 16.26
CA LEU A 23 -1.13 -8.25 16.39
C LEU A 23 -1.75 -8.17 17.79
N THR A 24 -1.85 -9.30 18.51
CA THR A 24 -2.58 -9.37 19.78
C THR A 24 -1.68 -9.50 21.01
N GLU A 25 -0.57 -10.24 20.92
CA GLU A 25 0.33 -10.53 22.02
C GLU A 25 1.65 -9.74 21.94
N GLY A 26 2.27 -9.72 20.75
CA GLY A 26 3.52 -9.00 20.49
C GLY A 26 4.49 -9.75 19.58
N ILE A 27 5.46 -9.01 19.06
CA ILE A 27 6.51 -9.49 18.17
C ILE A 27 7.63 -10.11 19.00
N GLY A 28 7.80 -11.43 18.90
CA GLY A 28 8.76 -12.16 19.74
C GLY A 28 8.52 -11.91 21.22
N ASP A 29 9.59 -11.62 21.97
CA ASP A 29 9.57 -11.33 23.40
C ASP A 29 9.55 -9.82 23.72
N THR A 30 9.28 -8.97 22.73
CA THR A 30 9.36 -7.52 22.88
C THR A 30 8.17 -6.89 23.61
N GLY A 31 7.02 -7.57 23.64
CA GLY A 31 5.74 -7.01 24.09
C GLY A 31 5.16 -5.92 23.18
N VAL A 32 5.84 -5.58 22.08
CA VAL A 32 5.37 -4.60 21.09
C VAL A 32 4.47 -5.30 20.07
N ARG A 33 3.22 -4.86 19.97
CA ARG A 33 2.25 -5.41 19.02
C ARG A 33 2.35 -4.72 17.67
N ALA A 34 2.20 -5.51 16.59
CA ALA A 34 1.99 -4.96 15.26
C ALA A 34 0.64 -4.22 15.19
N GLY A 35 0.56 -3.15 14.39
CA GLY A 35 -0.68 -2.39 14.18
C GLY A 35 -1.28 -2.58 12.78
N ILE A 36 -0.52 -3.18 11.86
CA ILE A 36 -0.90 -3.35 10.46
C ILE A 36 -0.18 -4.56 9.87
N MET A 37 -0.79 -5.22 8.90
CA MET A 37 -0.16 -6.29 8.13
C MET A 37 0.35 -5.77 6.79
N LYS A 38 1.55 -6.20 6.38
CA LYS A 38 2.13 -5.93 5.05
C LYS A 38 2.33 -7.23 4.29
N LEU A 39 1.83 -7.27 3.06
CA LEU A 39 2.09 -8.35 2.11
C LEU A 39 2.39 -7.78 0.72
N GLY A 40 2.73 -8.62 -0.25
CA GLY A 40 3.05 -8.15 -1.59
C GLY A 40 2.84 -9.21 -2.65
N THR A 41 2.75 -8.76 -3.90
CA THR A 41 2.79 -9.60 -5.10
C THR A 41 3.82 -9.06 -6.09
N GLY A 42 4.51 -9.98 -6.77
CA GLY A 42 5.48 -9.67 -7.79
C GLY A 42 4.88 -9.55 -9.19
N HIS A 43 5.77 -9.52 -10.20
CA HIS A 43 5.36 -9.56 -11.60
C HIS A 43 4.84 -10.94 -12.02
N GLY A 44 4.00 -10.98 -13.06
CA GLY A 44 3.61 -12.21 -13.74
C GLY A 44 2.44 -12.97 -13.15
N GLY A 45 1.72 -12.35 -12.22
CA GLY A 45 0.56 -12.93 -11.56
C GLY A 45 0.86 -13.38 -10.12
N ILE A 46 -0.20 -13.77 -9.39
CA ILE A 46 -0.09 -14.17 -7.99
C ILE A 46 0.34 -15.63 -7.91
N SER A 47 1.50 -15.90 -7.34
CA SER A 47 2.01 -17.25 -7.11
C SER A 47 1.23 -17.99 -6.01
N ASP A 48 1.38 -19.32 -5.94
CA ASP A 48 0.75 -20.14 -4.89
C ASP A 48 1.18 -19.71 -3.48
N TYR A 49 2.44 -19.29 -3.32
CA TYR A 49 2.93 -18.77 -2.06
C TYR A 49 2.26 -17.43 -1.69
N GLU A 50 2.15 -16.51 -2.63
CA GLU A 50 1.48 -15.22 -2.41
C GLU A 50 -0.02 -15.43 -2.12
N HIS A 51 -0.68 -16.38 -2.78
CA HIS A 51 -2.04 -16.79 -2.45
C HIS A 51 -2.16 -17.33 -1.02
N ALA A 52 -1.19 -18.11 -0.54
CA ALA A 52 -1.18 -18.59 0.84
C ALA A 52 -1.03 -17.43 1.84
N VAL A 53 -0.14 -16.47 1.56
CA VAL A 53 0.04 -15.26 2.39
C VAL A 53 -1.22 -14.38 2.41
N ILE A 54 -1.87 -14.18 1.25
CA ILE A 54 -3.13 -13.45 1.13
C ILE A 54 -4.22 -14.10 2.00
N LYS A 55 -4.39 -15.43 1.91
CA LYS A 55 -5.37 -16.15 2.73
C LYS A 55 -5.08 -16.05 4.22
N ALA A 56 -3.80 -16.14 4.60
CA ALA A 56 -3.38 -16.00 5.99
C ALA A 56 -3.67 -14.58 6.54
N ALA A 57 -3.33 -13.55 5.77
CA ALA A 57 -3.59 -12.16 6.13
C ALA A 57 -5.10 -11.87 6.25
N ALA A 58 -5.92 -12.38 5.32
CA ALA A 58 -7.37 -12.24 5.40
C ALA A 58 -7.96 -12.90 6.66
N ARG A 59 -7.50 -14.10 7.03
CA ARG A 59 -7.90 -14.76 8.29
C ARG A 59 -7.49 -13.95 9.52
N ALA A 60 -6.26 -13.45 9.54
CA ALA A 60 -5.76 -12.64 10.64
C ALA A 60 -6.55 -11.31 10.76
N GLN A 61 -6.88 -10.68 9.64
CA GLN A 61 -7.72 -9.49 9.62
C GLN A 61 -9.11 -9.77 10.19
N GLN A 62 -9.76 -10.86 9.78
CA GLN A 62 -11.07 -11.28 10.30
C GLN A 62 -11.05 -11.49 11.82
N ALA A 63 -9.93 -12.05 12.35
CA ALA A 63 -9.78 -12.32 13.77
C ALA A 63 -9.46 -11.08 14.60
N THR A 64 -8.78 -10.07 14.03
CA THR A 64 -8.21 -8.95 14.79
C THR A 64 -8.75 -7.58 14.40
N GLY A 65 -9.36 -7.45 13.21
CA GLY A 65 -9.75 -6.16 12.64
C GLY A 65 -8.57 -5.29 12.16
N ALA A 66 -7.33 -5.81 12.21
CA ALA A 66 -6.15 -5.06 11.79
C ALA A 66 -6.14 -4.79 10.28
N PRO A 67 -5.71 -3.61 9.82
CA PRO A 67 -5.68 -3.30 8.41
C PRO A 67 -4.60 -4.07 7.64
N ILE A 68 -4.84 -4.25 6.34
CA ILE A 68 -3.88 -4.80 5.39
C ILE A 68 -3.42 -3.70 4.45
N ILE A 69 -2.11 -3.51 4.31
CA ILE A 69 -1.51 -2.75 3.21
C ILE A 69 -0.65 -3.69 2.36
N THR A 70 -0.55 -3.39 1.08
CA THR A 70 0.17 -4.30 0.19
C THR A 70 1.30 -3.61 -0.56
N HIS A 71 2.02 -4.42 -1.32
CA HIS A 71 2.95 -4.02 -2.37
C HIS A 71 2.48 -4.64 -3.68
N THR A 72 2.48 -3.87 -4.74
CA THR A 72 2.41 -4.35 -6.11
C THR A 72 3.69 -3.94 -6.83
N GLU A 73 4.32 -4.85 -7.58
CA GLU A 73 5.54 -4.52 -8.31
C GLU A 73 5.23 -3.55 -9.44
N ASP A 74 5.84 -2.36 -9.38
CA ASP A 74 5.66 -1.24 -10.32
C ASP A 74 4.19 -0.82 -10.56
N GLY A 75 3.31 -1.06 -9.59
CA GLY A 75 1.88 -0.80 -9.72
C GLY A 75 1.15 -1.82 -10.59
N THR A 76 1.74 -2.99 -10.87
CA THR A 76 1.13 -4.05 -11.69
C THR A 76 0.29 -5.03 -10.84
N GLY A 77 -0.67 -5.73 -11.45
CA GLY A 77 -1.45 -6.77 -10.77
C GLY A 77 -2.48 -6.28 -9.74
N GLY A 78 -2.70 -4.98 -9.59
CA GLY A 78 -3.60 -4.39 -8.59
C GLY A 78 -5.03 -4.98 -8.58
N PRO A 79 -5.74 -5.05 -9.72
CA PRO A 79 -7.07 -5.65 -9.76
C PRO A 79 -7.08 -7.14 -9.35
N ALA A 80 -6.06 -7.90 -9.74
CA ALA A 80 -5.96 -9.31 -9.39
C ALA A 80 -5.67 -9.49 -7.89
N GLN A 81 -4.80 -8.65 -7.32
CA GLN A 81 -4.48 -8.67 -5.89
C GLN A 81 -5.70 -8.26 -5.04
N ALA A 82 -6.41 -7.18 -5.42
CA ALA A 82 -7.64 -6.75 -4.76
C ALA A 82 -8.70 -7.87 -4.76
N ARG A 83 -8.91 -8.50 -5.93
CA ARG A 83 -9.81 -9.64 -6.06
C ARG A 83 -9.43 -10.77 -5.13
N ALA A 84 -8.16 -11.20 -5.15
CA ALA A 84 -7.70 -12.32 -4.33
C ALA A 84 -7.86 -12.06 -2.82
N LEU A 85 -7.63 -10.83 -2.35
CA LEU A 85 -7.86 -10.42 -0.96
C LEU A 85 -9.34 -10.50 -0.58
N VAL A 86 -10.21 -9.94 -1.40
CA VAL A 86 -11.67 -9.94 -1.14
C VAL A 86 -12.25 -11.36 -1.22
N GLU A 87 -11.84 -12.16 -2.20
CA GLU A 87 -12.24 -13.58 -2.31
C GLU A 87 -11.73 -14.42 -1.13
N ALA A 88 -10.59 -14.07 -0.53
CA ALA A 88 -10.10 -14.68 0.70
C ALA A 88 -10.85 -14.21 1.96
N GLY A 89 -11.76 -13.24 1.84
CA GLY A 89 -12.60 -12.73 2.92
C GLY A 89 -11.99 -11.52 3.66
N ALA A 90 -11.02 -10.84 3.07
CA ALA A 90 -10.52 -9.59 3.63
C ALA A 90 -11.61 -8.50 3.57
N ASP A 91 -11.70 -7.67 4.61
CA ASP A 91 -12.51 -6.44 4.61
C ASP A 91 -11.89 -5.42 3.65
N PRO A 92 -12.55 -5.09 2.53
CA PRO A 92 -12.02 -4.12 1.59
C PRO A 92 -11.90 -2.71 2.18
N GLY A 93 -12.75 -2.36 3.15
CA GLY A 93 -12.68 -1.07 3.86
C GLY A 93 -11.44 -0.91 4.73
N LYS A 94 -10.79 -2.01 5.08
CA LYS A 94 -9.56 -2.09 5.88
C LYS A 94 -8.36 -2.61 5.05
N THR A 95 -8.43 -2.49 3.73
CA THR A 95 -7.40 -3.01 2.81
C THR A 95 -6.96 -1.93 1.83
N VAL A 96 -5.65 -1.73 1.69
CA VAL A 96 -5.05 -0.79 0.73
C VAL A 96 -4.09 -1.52 -0.19
N VAL A 97 -4.33 -1.45 -1.49
CA VAL A 97 -3.43 -1.96 -2.52
C VAL A 97 -2.35 -0.90 -2.77
N GLY A 98 -1.11 -1.21 -2.38
CA GLY A 98 0.01 -0.27 -2.43
C GLY A 98 0.63 -0.13 -3.83
N HIS A 99 1.38 0.95 -4.00
CA HIS A 99 2.13 1.29 -5.22
C HIS A 99 1.29 1.45 -6.49
N MET A 100 -0.04 1.58 -6.35
CA MET A 100 -0.93 1.80 -7.49
C MET A 100 -0.56 3.06 -8.30
N CYS A 101 0.10 4.01 -7.66
CA CYS A 101 0.66 5.20 -8.32
C CYS A 101 1.72 4.88 -9.40
N GLY A 102 2.27 3.66 -9.44
CA GLY A 102 3.14 3.19 -10.52
C GLY A 102 2.43 3.02 -11.86
N ASN A 103 1.09 3.00 -11.89
CA ASN A 103 0.27 2.95 -13.09
C ASN A 103 -0.71 4.14 -13.18
N ALA A 104 -0.25 5.35 -12.82
CA ALA A 104 -1.07 6.55 -12.71
C ALA A 104 -1.50 7.16 -14.06
N ARG A 105 -1.26 6.51 -15.19
CA ARG A 105 -1.77 6.94 -16.52
C ARG A 105 -2.91 6.07 -17.04
N ASP A 106 -3.27 5.01 -16.33
CA ASP A 106 -4.34 4.08 -16.70
C ASP A 106 -5.51 4.18 -15.73
N LEU A 107 -6.50 5.02 -16.07
CA LEU A 107 -7.68 5.26 -15.24
C LEU A 107 -8.53 3.98 -15.10
N ASP A 108 -8.71 3.22 -16.17
CA ASP A 108 -9.54 2.02 -16.16
C ASP A 108 -8.94 0.95 -15.23
N TYR A 109 -7.62 0.84 -15.21
CA TYR A 109 -6.89 -0.03 -14.28
C TYR A 109 -7.07 0.39 -12.82
N GLN A 110 -7.00 1.70 -12.50
CA GLN A 110 -7.27 2.21 -11.16
C GLN A 110 -8.72 1.90 -10.74
N LEU A 111 -9.69 2.19 -11.62
CA LEU A 111 -11.10 1.92 -11.36
C LEU A 111 -11.40 0.43 -11.19
N ALA A 112 -10.76 -0.44 -11.99
CA ALA A 112 -10.90 -1.89 -11.85
C ALA A 112 -10.40 -2.40 -10.49
N THR A 113 -9.37 -1.78 -9.90
CA THR A 113 -8.91 -2.09 -8.55
C THR A 113 -9.89 -1.58 -7.50
N LEU A 114 -10.31 -0.32 -7.62
CA LEU A 114 -11.25 0.33 -6.70
C LEU A 114 -12.64 -0.31 -6.69
N ALA A 115 -13.05 -0.98 -7.78
CA ALA A 115 -14.32 -1.71 -7.87
C ALA A 115 -14.46 -2.81 -6.82
N TYR A 116 -13.36 -3.32 -6.25
CA TYR A 116 -13.38 -4.26 -5.13
C TYR A 116 -13.60 -3.61 -3.77
N GLY A 117 -13.74 -2.26 -3.70
CA GLY A 117 -13.97 -1.51 -2.46
C GLY A 117 -12.73 -1.26 -1.63
N VAL A 118 -11.55 -1.63 -2.11
CA VAL A 118 -10.25 -1.39 -1.44
C VAL A 118 -9.79 0.06 -1.60
N GLY A 119 -8.85 0.49 -0.75
CA GLY A 119 -8.07 1.70 -0.98
C GLY A 119 -6.88 1.46 -1.91
N ILE A 120 -6.31 2.53 -2.45
CA ILE A 120 -5.12 2.50 -3.31
C ILE A 120 -4.02 3.40 -2.76
N GLY A 121 -2.78 2.89 -2.77
CA GLY A 121 -1.59 3.60 -2.31
C GLY A 121 -0.97 4.45 -3.42
N TYR A 122 -0.99 5.78 -3.23
CA TYR A 122 -0.18 6.75 -3.97
C TYR A 122 1.07 7.04 -3.14
N ASP A 123 1.89 6.02 -2.97
CA ASP A 123 2.84 5.88 -1.88
C ASP A 123 4.31 5.81 -2.34
N ARG A 124 4.61 6.17 -3.61
CA ARG A 124 5.96 6.36 -4.15
C ARG A 124 6.20 7.77 -4.69
N THR A 125 5.72 8.78 -3.96
CA THR A 125 5.91 10.18 -4.35
C THR A 125 7.38 10.58 -4.27
N GLY A 126 7.83 11.35 -5.25
CA GLY A 126 9.23 11.74 -5.38
C GLY A 126 10.13 10.69 -6.02
N GLY A 127 9.66 9.46 -6.17
CA GLY A 127 10.37 8.38 -6.87
C GLY A 127 10.23 8.45 -8.40
N ASN A 128 10.18 9.66 -8.96
CA ASN A 128 10.04 9.91 -10.38
C ASN A 128 11.19 9.28 -11.17
N ARG A 129 10.85 8.43 -12.16
CA ARG A 129 11.82 7.72 -13.02
C ARG A 129 12.79 6.77 -12.30
N LEU A 130 12.62 6.53 -10.99
CA LEU A 130 13.41 5.53 -10.27
C LEU A 130 12.89 4.10 -10.50
N PHE A 131 11.56 3.97 -10.57
CA PHE A 131 10.89 2.67 -10.70
C PHE A 131 10.31 2.47 -12.12
N ASN A 132 9.77 3.55 -12.69
CA ASN A 132 9.22 3.61 -14.05
C ASN A 132 9.19 5.09 -14.51
N ASP A 133 8.54 5.37 -15.64
CA ASP A 133 8.47 6.72 -16.22
C ASP A 133 7.33 7.60 -15.67
N ILE A 134 6.58 7.13 -14.67
CA ILE A 134 5.51 7.87 -14.01
C ILE A 134 6.09 8.98 -13.14
N THR A 135 5.54 10.18 -13.29
CA THR A 135 5.93 11.37 -12.55
C THR A 135 4.95 11.70 -11.42
N ASP A 136 5.32 12.61 -10.52
CA ASP A 136 4.39 13.11 -9.51
C ASP A 136 3.22 13.89 -10.12
N ASP A 137 3.42 14.54 -11.28
CA ASP A 137 2.34 15.22 -12.00
C ASP A 137 1.32 14.19 -12.52
N ASP A 138 1.75 13.08 -13.11
CA ASP A 138 0.86 11.98 -13.51
C ASP A 138 0.06 11.44 -12.31
N ARG A 139 0.70 11.31 -11.14
CA ARG A 139 0.06 10.86 -9.90
C ARG A 139 -1.01 11.83 -9.43
N MET A 140 -0.70 13.13 -9.44
CA MET A 140 -1.65 14.17 -9.03
C MET A 140 -2.82 14.29 -10.00
N ASP A 141 -2.56 14.27 -11.31
CA ASP A 141 -3.61 14.31 -12.34
C ASP A 141 -4.59 13.13 -12.19
N MET A 142 -4.07 11.93 -11.97
CA MET A 142 -4.90 10.74 -11.74
C MET A 142 -5.66 10.82 -10.41
N ALA A 143 -5.04 11.30 -9.33
CA ALA A 143 -5.71 11.44 -8.05
C ALA A 143 -6.89 12.43 -8.13
N VAL A 144 -6.73 13.53 -8.85
CA VAL A 144 -7.82 14.49 -9.14
C VAL A 144 -8.93 13.80 -9.93
N ALA A 145 -8.58 13.11 -11.02
CA ALA A 145 -9.56 12.40 -11.85
C ALA A 145 -10.35 11.34 -11.07
N LEU A 146 -9.73 10.68 -10.08
CA LEU A 146 -10.39 9.72 -9.19
C LEU A 146 -11.24 10.42 -8.12
N ALA A 147 -10.76 11.54 -7.56
CA ALA A 147 -11.53 12.33 -6.58
C ALA A 147 -12.81 12.89 -7.18
N GLU A 148 -12.76 13.42 -8.41
CA GLU A 148 -13.93 13.89 -9.18
C GLU A 148 -14.98 12.79 -9.40
N ARG A 149 -14.55 11.52 -9.39
CA ARG A 149 -15.43 10.33 -9.48
C ARG A 149 -15.88 9.78 -8.13
N GLY A 150 -15.58 10.49 -7.03
CA GLY A 150 -15.98 10.12 -5.69
C GLY A 150 -15.04 9.14 -4.97
N TYR A 151 -13.85 8.87 -5.51
CA TYR A 151 -12.88 7.96 -4.90
C TYR A 151 -11.83 8.64 -3.99
N GLY A 152 -11.96 9.93 -3.69
CA GLY A 152 -11.02 10.65 -2.82
C GLY A 152 -10.78 9.97 -1.46
N SER A 153 -11.84 9.39 -0.87
CA SER A 153 -11.78 8.64 0.40
C SER A 153 -11.06 7.28 0.28
N ARG A 154 -10.59 6.90 -0.90
CA ARG A 154 -9.89 5.64 -1.16
C ARG A 154 -8.42 5.83 -1.57
N ILE A 155 -7.92 7.06 -1.60
CA ILE A 155 -6.55 7.40 -1.98
C ILE A 155 -5.71 7.64 -0.73
N PHE A 156 -4.55 6.97 -0.64
CA PHE A 156 -3.62 7.05 0.48
C PHE A 156 -2.26 7.54 -0.02
N TRP A 157 -1.84 8.73 0.40
CA TRP A 157 -0.57 9.32 0.00
C TRP A 157 0.57 8.96 0.94
N SER A 158 1.74 8.63 0.38
CA SER A 158 2.98 8.41 1.09
C SER A 158 4.19 8.55 0.15
N GLN A 159 5.40 8.31 0.63
CA GLN A 159 6.61 8.51 -0.16
C GLN A 159 7.39 7.22 -0.42
N ASP A 160 7.22 6.19 0.41
CA ASP A 160 8.08 5.00 0.44
C ASP A 160 9.58 5.36 0.61
N SER A 161 9.84 6.53 1.20
CA SER A 161 11.19 7.09 1.31
C SER A 161 11.94 6.44 2.47
N ILE A 162 13.16 5.98 2.18
CA ILE A 162 14.00 5.23 3.11
C ILE A 162 15.22 6.07 3.50
N ALA A 163 15.49 6.20 4.80
CA ALA A 163 16.68 6.87 5.32
C ALA A 163 17.87 5.91 5.48
N THR A 164 17.59 4.69 5.96
CA THR A 164 18.58 3.64 6.17
C THR A 164 17.98 2.28 5.81
N TRP A 165 18.82 1.33 5.40
CA TRP A 165 18.42 -0.04 5.16
C TRP A 165 19.26 -1.00 5.99
N LEU A 166 18.64 -1.76 6.87
CA LEU A 166 19.35 -2.67 7.79
C LEU A 166 20.51 -1.97 8.52
N GLY A 167 20.29 -0.74 9.01
CA GLY A 167 21.29 0.06 9.69
C GLY A 167 22.37 0.68 8.80
N ARG A 168 22.31 0.52 7.47
CA ARG A 168 23.24 1.10 6.50
C ARG A 168 22.66 2.37 5.88
N SER A 169 23.53 3.34 5.58
CA SER A 169 23.16 4.55 4.83
C SER A 169 22.65 4.21 3.42
N TRP A 170 21.65 4.97 2.97
CA TRP A 170 21.15 4.96 1.60
C TRP A 170 21.78 6.06 0.72
N ASP A 171 22.87 6.67 1.13
CA ASP A 171 23.48 7.79 0.39
C ASP A 171 23.82 7.42 -1.05
N GLY A 172 24.30 6.20 -1.30
CA GLY A 172 24.57 5.70 -2.65
C GLY A 172 23.31 5.64 -3.54
N PHE A 173 22.17 5.26 -2.96
CA PHE A 173 20.88 5.25 -3.68
C PHE A 173 20.36 6.67 -3.93
N ARG A 174 20.49 7.56 -2.94
CA ARG A 174 20.10 8.97 -3.07
C ARG A 174 20.88 9.72 -4.14
N ALA A 175 22.07 9.23 -4.48
CA ALA A 175 22.89 9.79 -5.56
C ALA A 175 22.43 9.37 -6.97
N LEU A 176 21.47 8.44 -7.10
CA LEU A 176 20.94 8.03 -8.39
C LEU A 176 20.10 9.15 -9.01
N PRO A 177 20.19 9.36 -10.34
CA PRO A 177 19.32 10.30 -11.06
C PRO A 177 17.84 9.96 -10.81
N GLY A 178 17.04 10.97 -10.40
CA GLY A 178 15.63 10.81 -10.07
C GLY A 178 15.36 10.58 -8.57
N ALA A 179 16.39 10.26 -7.76
CA ALA A 179 16.24 10.10 -6.32
C ALA A 179 16.22 11.43 -5.54
N GLU A 180 16.60 12.53 -6.16
CA GLU A 180 16.72 13.87 -5.53
C GLU A 180 15.39 14.38 -4.94
N HIS A 181 14.26 13.93 -5.49
CA HIS A 181 12.92 14.28 -5.03
C HIS A 181 12.31 13.23 -4.09
N TRP A 182 12.95 12.07 -3.93
CA TRP A 182 12.44 10.98 -3.09
C TRP A 182 12.82 11.19 -1.62
N LYS A 183 12.09 12.08 -0.97
CA LYS A 183 12.33 12.52 0.42
C LYS A 183 11.03 12.62 1.22
N ILE A 184 11.15 12.52 2.53
CA ILE A 184 10.02 12.51 3.48
C ILE A 184 9.13 13.76 3.37
N THR A 185 9.70 14.90 2.99
CA THR A 185 8.97 16.17 2.89
C THR A 185 8.24 16.35 1.55
N ARG A 186 8.40 15.43 0.60
CA ARG A 186 7.89 15.59 -0.78
C ARG A 186 6.38 15.86 -0.85
N ILE A 187 5.59 15.25 0.04
CA ILE A 187 4.15 15.48 0.07
C ILE A 187 3.85 16.92 0.40
N GLY A 188 4.42 17.47 1.48
CA GLY A 188 4.20 18.85 1.88
C GLY A 188 4.77 19.88 0.90
N ASP A 189 5.98 19.61 0.37
CA ASP A 189 6.72 20.53 -0.47
C ASP A 189 6.17 20.63 -1.90
N TYR A 190 5.56 19.55 -2.42
CA TYR A 190 5.19 19.48 -3.84
C TYR A 190 3.78 18.93 -4.11
N ILE A 191 3.41 17.81 -3.47
CA ILE A 191 2.13 17.15 -3.76
C ILE A 191 0.94 18.03 -3.31
N VAL A 192 0.96 18.49 -2.06
CA VAL A 192 -0.12 19.33 -1.51
C VAL A 192 -0.32 20.62 -2.31
N PRO A 193 0.73 21.41 -2.60
CA PRO A 193 0.59 22.58 -3.49
C PRO A 193 0.04 22.19 -4.87
N GLY A 194 0.58 21.13 -5.49
CA GLY A 194 0.18 20.70 -6.83
C GLY A 194 -1.26 20.18 -6.91
N LEU A 195 -1.79 19.55 -5.86
CA LEU A 195 -3.20 19.15 -5.78
C LEU A 195 -4.13 20.37 -5.66
N ARG A 196 -3.74 21.41 -4.88
CA ARG A 196 -4.47 22.69 -4.80
C ARG A 196 -4.52 23.40 -6.15
N GLU A 197 -3.40 23.48 -6.86
CA GLU A 197 -3.32 24.08 -8.21
C GLU A 197 -4.24 23.36 -9.21
N ARG A 198 -4.50 22.05 -9.00
CA ARG A 198 -5.41 21.24 -9.78
C ARG A 198 -6.87 21.30 -9.33
N GLY A 199 -7.17 22.10 -8.32
CA GLY A 199 -8.53 22.42 -7.89
C GLY A 199 -9.09 21.55 -6.77
N LEU A 200 -8.30 20.65 -6.14
CA LEU A 200 -8.76 19.97 -4.93
C LEU A 200 -8.84 20.95 -3.76
N SER A 201 -9.92 20.84 -2.99
CA SER A 201 -10.09 21.62 -1.76
C SER A 201 -9.15 21.14 -0.65
N ASP A 202 -8.86 22.01 0.32
CA ASP A 202 -8.09 21.61 1.51
C ASP A 202 -8.79 20.46 2.27
N ALA A 203 -10.10 20.41 2.28
CA ALA A 203 -10.85 19.34 2.91
C ALA A 203 -10.66 17.98 2.20
N ASP A 204 -10.60 17.96 0.86
CA ASP A 204 -10.30 16.75 0.09
C ASP A 204 -8.87 16.28 0.35
N ILE A 205 -7.92 17.20 0.37
CA ILE A 205 -6.51 16.92 0.62
C ILE A 205 -6.31 16.39 2.05
N ASP A 206 -6.90 17.03 3.05
CA ASP A 206 -6.86 16.58 4.45
C ASP A 206 -7.54 15.21 4.61
N GLY A 207 -8.64 14.99 3.86
CA GLY A 207 -9.27 13.69 3.77
C GLY A 207 -8.30 12.60 3.32
N MET A 208 -7.56 12.83 2.24
CA MET A 208 -6.59 11.88 1.67
C MET A 208 -5.36 11.66 2.57
N LEU A 209 -4.88 12.69 3.27
CA LEU A 209 -3.64 12.64 4.07
C LEU A 209 -3.86 12.19 5.51
N VAL A 210 -5.01 12.50 6.08
CA VAL A 210 -5.32 12.27 7.50
C VAL A 210 -6.57 11.41 7.67
N GLY A 211 -7.69 11.82 7.08
CA GLY A 211 -8.98 11.18 7.29
C GLY A 211 -9.01 9.70 6.88
N ASN A 212 -8.50 9.39 5.68
CA ASN A 212 -8.45 8.02 5.17
C ASN A 212 -7.57 7.11 6.04
N ILE A 213 -6.41 7.64 6.49
CA ILE A 213 -5.48 6.90 7.35
C ILE A 213 -6.10 6.67 8.73
N ALA A 214 -6.73 7.69 9.32
CA ALA A 214 -7.40 7.56 10.60
C ALA A 214 -8.53 6.50 10.53
N GLY A 215 -9.34 6.52 9.48
CA GLY A 215 -10.37 5.51 9.24
C GLY A 215 -9.80 4.10 9.05
N LEU A 216 -8.70 3.95 8.30
CA LEU A 216 -8.03 2.67 8.08
C LEU A 216 -7.52 2.07 9.41
N LEU A 217 -6.89 2.89 10.26
CA LEU A 217 -6.29 2.45 11.52
C LEU A 217 -7.30 2.26 12.68
N GLY A 218 -8.58 2.49 12.43
CA GLY A 218 -9.62 2.23 13.41
C GLY A 218 -9.99 3.41 14.29
N GLY A 219 -9.59 4.62 13.91
CA GLY A 219 -10.10 5.85 14.49
C GLY A 219 -11.56 6.06 14.04
N ALA A 220 -12.50 5.63 14.81
CA ALA A 220 -13.89 6.09 14.82
C ALA A 220 -14.19 6.55 16.22
#